data_7adfdbef93af824cdee093945725f133
#
_entry.id   7adfdbef93af824cdee093945725f133
#
_cell.length_a   1.000
_cell.length_b   1.000
_cell.length_c   1.000
_cell.angle_alpha   90.00
_cell.angle_beta   90.00
_cell.angle_gamma   90.00
#
_symmetry.space_group_name_H-M   'P 1'
#
loop_
_entity.id
_entity.type
_entity.pdbx_description
1 polymer ?
#
loop_
_entity_poly.entity_id
_entity_poly.type
_entity_poly.pdbx_seq_one_letter_code
_entity_poly.pdbx_strand_id
1 'polypeptide(L)'
;MARRALPGIDCVEASIGHPSGPPEWKPNPSDTQVIFHQIIDWSDAYANAPNIPGGDRWPAAWVQPAQAYRDALQAGARAMLDISYGERARNRFDLFSPEGRPKGLVVFVHGGFWKALDKSFWSHLARGSVESGYAVAMPSYTLCPEARIAEITREIGAAIARAAAMVEGPLFLTGHSAGGHLVTRMISATSPLPDDVRARISHTVSISGLHDLRPLIKAAMNAELHIDEAEARVESPALLAPMQNARVTCWVGSAERPEFVRQNALLANIWTGLGAKTCVIEEPGRHHFDVIDGLADSDHQLTRTLLSP
;
A
#
# COMPACT_ATOMS: atom_id res chain seq x y z
N MET A 1 22.46 -21.17 -28.74
CA MET A 1 22.06 -21.18 -27.33
C MET A 1 20.79 -20.37 -27.21
N ALA A 2 19.64 -21.04 -27.07
CA ALA A 2 18.32 -20.40 -27.05
C ALA A 2 18.06 -19.77 -25.65
N ARG A 3 17.79 -18.48 -25.63
CA ARG A 3 17.31 -17.80 -24.40
C ARG A 3 15.87 -18.29 -24.12
N ARG A 4 15.67 -18.98 -23.00
CA ARG A 4 14.34 -19.27 -22.45
C ARG A 4 13.74 -17.94 -22.00
N ALA A 5 12.66 -17.53 -22.67
CA ALA A 5 11.79 -16.48 -22.18
C ALA A 5 11.07 -16.98 -20.91
N LEU A 6 11.13 -16.20 -19.83
CA LEU A 6 10.34 -16.43 -18.63
C LEU A 6 8.87 -16.09 -18.96
N PRO A 7 7.89 -16.83 -18.44
CA PRO A 7 6.49 -16.49 -18.63
C PRO A 7 6.19 -15.16 -17.95
N GLY A 8 5.83 -14.17 -18.76
CA GLY A 8 5.28 -12.90 -18.27
C GLY A 8 3.98 -13.18 -17.52
N ILE A 9 3.73 -12.43 -16.44
CA ILE A 9 2.42 -12.37 -15.81
C ILE A 9 1.54 -11.56 -16.75
N ASP A 10 0.87 -12.24 -17.68
CA ASP A 10 -0.19 -11.63 -18.47
C ASP A 10 -1.35 -11.35 -17.53
N CYS A 11 -1.59 -10.06 -17.26
CA CYS A 11 -2.95 -9.64 -16.93
C CYS A 11 -3.80 -10.09 -18.12
N VAL A 12 -4.59 -11.15 -17.94
CA VAL A 12 -5.44 -11.72 -18.99
C VAL A 12 -6.35 -10.60 -19.46
N GLU A 13 -6.09 -10.07 -20.66
CA GLU A 13 -7.13 -9.38 -21.43
C GLU A 13 -8.19 -10.43 -21.69
N ALA A 14 -9.26 -10.42 -20.88
CA ALA A 14 -10.44 -11.20 -21.15
C ALA A 14 -11.05 -10.67 -22.45
N SER A 15 -10.64 -11.21 -23.58
CA SER A 15 -11.38 -11.08 -24.83
C SER A 15 -12.74 -11.75 -24.60
N ILE A 16 -13.77 -10.94 -24.44
CA ILE A 16 -15.16 -11.39 -24.38
C ILE A 16 -15.50 -11.90 -25.78
N GLY A 17 -15.25 -13.18 -26.02
CA GLY A 17 -15.86 -13.89 -27.14
C GLY A 17 -17.36 -13.95 -26.88
N HIS A 18 -18.15 -13.37 -27.76
CA HIS A 18 -19.61 -13.49 -27.71
C HIS A 18 -20.01 -14.96 -27.95
N PRO A 19 -20.56 -15.65 -26.96
CA PRO A 19 -21.20 -16.92 -27.21
C PRO A 19 -22.51 -16.65 -27.97
N SER A 20 -22.81 -17.43 -29.00
CA SER A 20 -24.02 -17.41 -29.78
C SER A 20 -25.22 -17.81 -28.92
N GLY A 21 -26.06 -16.84 -28.58
CA GLY A 21 -27.32 -16.96 -27.87
C GLY A 21 -27.20 -16.76 -26.33
N PRO A 22 -28.20 -16.10 -25.74
CA PRO A 22 -28.22 -15.98 -24.28
C PRO A 22 -28.35 -17.37 -23.65
N PRO A 23 -27.52 -17.75 -22.68
CA PRO A 23 -27.76 -18.97 -21.91
C PRO A 23 -29.16 -18.85 -21.25
N GLU A 24 -30.02 -19.84 -21.42
CA GLU A 24 -31.25 -19.92 -20.63
C GLU A 24 -30.82 -20.14 -19.15
N TRP A 25 -30.65 -19.04 -18.43
CA TRP A 25 -30.42 -19.12 -16.98
C TRP A 25 -31.74 -19.53 -16.31
N LYS A 26 -31.83 -20.77 -15.86
CA LYS A 26 -32.93 -21.27 -15.04
C LYS A 26 -32.43 -21.32 -13.59
N PRO A 27 -32.82 -20.34 -12.74
CA PRO A 27 -32.46 -20.42 -11.33
C PRO A 27 -33.10 -21.67 -10.72
N ASN A 28 -32.29 -22.50 -10.09
CA ASN A 28 -32.83 -23.51 -9.19
C ASN A 28 -33.35 -22.76 -7.94
N PRO A 29 -34.64 -22.92 -7.54
CA PRO A 29 -35.19 -22.21 -6.37
C PRO A 29 -34.42 -22.48 -5.07
N SER A 30 -33.62 -23.56 -5.01
CA SER A 30 -32.74 -23.87 -3.87
C SER A 30 -31.42 -23.09 -3.89
N ASP A 31 -31.04 -22.44 -5.00
CA ASP A 31 -29.71 -21.83 -5.17
C ASP A 31 -29.75 -20.29 -5.07
N THR A 32 -30.93 -19.72 -4.90
CA THR A 32 -31.05 -18.26 -4.75
C THR A 32 -30.77 -17.87 -3.30
N GLN A 33 -29.50 -17.67 -2.98
CA GLN A 33 -29.12 -17.06 -1.72
C GLN A 33 -29.15 -15.54 -1.87
N VAL A 34 -30.15 -14.88 -1.27
CA VAL A 34 -30.16 -13.41 -1.14
C VAL A 34 -29.23 -13.04 0.03
N ILE A 35 -28.06 -12.53 -0.31
CA ILE A 35 -27.07 -12.11 0.70
C ILE A 35 -27.26 -10.62 0.94
N PHE A 36 -27.75 -10.25 2.12
CA PHE A 36 -27.76 -8.88 2.58
C PHE A 36 -26.45 -8.62 3.33
N HIS A 37 -25.57 -7.79 2.76
CA HIS A 37 -24.36 -7.34 3.45
C HIS A 37 -24.62 -6.00 4.14
N GLN A 38 -24.77 -6.05 5.46
CA GLN A 38 -24.79 -4.86 6.28
C GLN A 38 -23.73 -4.98 7.37
N ILE A 39 -22.81 -4.03 7.40
CA ILE A 39 -21.85 -3.92 8.51
C ILE A 39 -22.56 -3.10 9.60
N ILE A 40 -22.79 -3.73 10.76
CA ILE A 40 -23.43 -3.12 11.92
C ILE A 40 -22.42 -2.69 13.00
N ASP A 41 -21.25 -3.32 13.02
CA ASP A 41 -20.12 -2.97 13.89
C ASP A 41 -18.88 -2.63 13.06
N TRP A 42 -18.68 -1.33 12.85
CA TRP A 42 -17.53 -0.83 12.11
C TRP A 42 -16.24 -0.96 12.91
N SER A 43 -16.29 -1.00 14.22
CA SER A 43 -15.11 -1.20 15.06
C SER A 43 -14.56 -2.61 14.88
N ASP A 44 -15.42 -3.63 14.88
CA ASP A 44 -15.03 -5.01 14.59
C ASP A 44 -14.59 -5.18 13.13
N ALA A 45 -15.27 -4.55 12.17
CA ALA A 45 -14.93 -4.66 10.75
C ALA A 45 -13.47 -4.24 10.45
N TYR A 46 -12.92 -3.28 11.22
CA TYR A 46 -11.53 -2.83 11.11
C TYR A 46 -10.57 -3.45 12.15
N ALA A 47 -11.05 -4.32 13.03
CA ALA A 47 -10.23 -4.90 14.09
C ALA A 47 -9.36 -6.05 13.57
N ASN A 48 -8.08 -5.80 13.25
CA ASN A 48 -7.17 -6.82 12.75
C ASN A 48 -6.62 -7.73 13.86
N ALA A 49 -5.94 -7.18 14.85
CA ALA A 49 -5.26 -7.97 15.88
C ALA A 49 -6.17 -8.97 16.62
N PRO A 50 -7.39 -8.63 17.03
CA PRO A 50 -8.28 -9.59 17.69
C PRO A 50 -8.73 -10.75 16.79
N ASN A 51 -8.65 -10.58 15.47
CA ASN A 51 -9.10 -11.54 14.47
C ASN A 51 -7.96 -12.32 13.79
N ILE A 52 -6.72 -12.11 14.26
CA ILE A 52 -5.53 -12.83 13.79
C ILE A 52 -4.96 -13.65 14.95
N PRO A 53 -4.72 -14.96 14.79
CA PRO A 53 -4.11 -15.78 15.83
C PRO A 53 -2.78 -15.18 16.32
N GLY A 54 -2.69 -14.83 17.61
CA GLY A 54 -1.52 -14.16 18.18
C GLY A 54 -1.28 -12.74 17.65
N GLY A 55 -2.32 -12.06 17.19
CA GLY A 55 -2.24 -10.75 16.54
C GLY A 55 -1.57 -9.65 17.38
N ASP A 56 -1.68 -9.74 18.70
CA ASP A 56 -1.04 -8.86 19.68
C ASP A 56 0.49 -8.98 19.73
N ARG A 57 1.07 -10.09 19.25
CA ARG A 57 2.50 -10.36 19.27
C ARG A 57 3.25 -9.84 18.04
N TRP A 58 2.54 -9.57 16.96
CA TRP A 58 3.14 -9.18 15.68
C TRP A 58 3.99 -7.91 15.74
N PRO A 59 3.57 -6.81 16.41
CA PRO A 59 4.43 -5.63 16.50
C PRO A 59 5.79 -5.93 17.14
N ALA A 60 5.84 -6.75 18.19
CA ALA A 60 7.09 -7.16 18.80
C ALA A 60 7.94 -8.08 17.89
N ALA A 61 7.28 -8.93 17.10
CA ALA A 61 7.96 -9.85 16.17
C ALA A 61 8.67 -9.13 15.02
N TRP A 62 8.18 -7.97 14.59
CA TRP A 62 8.82 -7.18 13.52
C TRP A 62 10.09 -6.47 13.97
N VAL A 63 10.24 -6.15 15.26
CA VAL A 63 11.34 -5.29 15.78
C VAL A 63 12.71 -5.92 15.53
N GLN A 64 12.89 -7.18 15.89
CA GLN A 64 14.21 -7.83 15.83
C GLN A 64 14.72 -7.98 14.38
N PRO A 65 13.95 -8.52 13.40
CA PRO A 65 14.44 -8.60 12.03
C PRO A 65 14.65 -7.22 11.39
N ALA A 66 13.85 -6.22 11.74
CA ALA A 66 14.03 -4.86 11.26
C ALA A 66 15.32 -4.22 11.79
N GLN A 67 15.62 -4.40 13.09
CA GLN A 67 16.86 -3.92 13.67
C GLN A 67 18.08 -4.61 13.05
N ALA A 68 18.05 -5.94 12.96
CA ALA A 68 19.15 -6.71 12.37
C ALA A 68 19.45 -6.26 10.93
N TYR A 69 18.41 -5.94 10.15
CA TYR A 69 18.57 -5.44 8.78
C TYR A 69 19.22 -4.05 8.75
N ARG A 70 18.78 -3.12 9.63
CA ARG A 70 19.42 -1.79 9.75
C ARG A 70 20.87 -1.90 10.09
N ASP A 71 21.21 -2.71 11.10
CA ASP A 71 22.60 -2.89 11.56
C ASP A 71 23.49 -3.46 10.44
N ALA A 72 23.01 -4.45 9.71
CA ALA A 72 23.74 -5.05 8.59
C ALA A 72 24.02 -4.03 7.48
N LEU A 73 23.03 -3.21 7.10
CA LEU A 73 23.22 -2.21 6.04
C LEU A 73 24.05 -1.01 6.50
N GLN A 74 23.96 -0.61 7.78
CA GLN A 74 24.84 0.42 8.34
C GLN A 74 26.29 -0.01 8.37
N ALA A 75 26.57 -1.25 8.78
CA ALA A 75 27.92 -1.81 8.75
C ALA A 75 28.55 -1.80 7.35
N GLY A 76 27.69 -1.97 6.30
CA GLY A 76 28.09 -1.87 4.89
C GLY A 76 28.04 -0.45 4.31
N ALA A 77 27.80 0.59 5.10
CA ALA A 77 27.58 1.98 4.66
C ALA A 77 26.48 2.14 3.59
N ARG A 78 25.45 1.28 3.65
CA ARG A 78 24.31 1.25 2.71
C ARG A 78 22.99 1.71 3.35
N ALA A 79 23.01 2.19 4.58
CA ALA A 79 21.85 2.78 5.24
C ALA A 79 22.16 4.19 5.74
N MET A 80 21.28 5.13 5.41
CA MET A 80 21.22 6.47 6.00
C MET A 80 19.94 6.53 6.82
N LEU A 81 20.07 6.65 8.13
CA LEU A 81 18.93 6.67 9.04
C LEU A 81 18.52 8.10 9.42
N ASP A 82 17.25 8.28 9.74
CA ASP A 82 16.70 9.51 10.31
C ASP A 82 16.92 10.78 9.47
N ILE A 83 16.91 10.63 8.15
CA ILE A 83 17.01 11.78 7.23
C ILE A 83 15.78 12.66 7.40
N SER A 84 15.99 13.94 7.73
CA SER A 84 14.91 14.90 7.92
C SER A 84 14.24 15.27 6.58
N TYR A 85 12.90 15.33 6.59
CA TYR A 85 12.10 15.87 5.48
C TYR A 85 11.13 16.96 5.91
N GLY A 86 11.08 17.30 7.19
CA GLY A 86 10.24 18.33 7.78
C GLY A 86 10.67 18.66 9.20
N GLU A 87 9.91 19.56 9.85
CA GLU A 87 10.27 20.14 11.14
C GLU A 87 9.88 19.26 12.34
N ARG A 88 8.79 18.48 12.23
CA ARG A 88 8.30 17.67 13.34
C ARG A 88 9.25 16.51 13.63
N ALA A 89 9.31 16.06 14.88
CA ALA A 89 10.23 15.02 15.33
C ALA A 89 10.12 13.73 14.49
N ARG A 90 8.90 13.36 14.09
CA ARG A 90 8.64 12.16 13.28
C ARG A 90 8.84 12.36 11.77
N ASN A 91 9.10 13.58 11.30
CA ASN A 91 9.38 13.84 9.88
C ASN A 91 10.80 13.36 9.52
N ARG A 92 11.01 12.06 9.60
CA ARG A 92 12.28 11.37 9.33
C ARG A 92 11.99 10.15 8.44
N PHE A 93 12.92 9.85 7.54
CA PHE A 93 12.92 8.60 6.80
C PHE A 93 14.29 7.92 6.85
N ASP A 94 14.30 6.60 6.71
CA ASP A 94 15.50 5.82 6.48
C ASP A 94 15.62 5.55 4.97
N LEU A 95 16.87 5.58 4.47
CA LEU A 95 17.21 5.27 3.09
C LEU A 95 18.17 4.10 3.06
N PHE A 96 17.74 3.00 2.45
CA PHE A 96 18.54 1.79 2.23
C PHE A 96 18.96 1.72 0.77
N SER A 97 20.25 1.48 0.51
CA SER A 97 20.82 1.50 -0.83
C SER A 97 21.30 0.11 -1.25
N PRO A 98 21.15 -0.27 -2.54
CA PRO A 98 21.79 -1.46 -3.09
C PRO A 98 23.30 -1.29 -3.18
N GLU A 99 23.99 -2.34 -3.58
CA GLU A 99 25.38 -2.21 -4.03
C GLU A 99 25.43 -1.44 -5.37
N GLY A 100 26.30 -0.45 -5.43
CA GLY A 100 26.45 0.40 -6.63
C GLY A 100 25.32 1.45 -6.80
N ARG A 101 25.16 1.93 -8.02
CA ARG A 101 24.16 2.97 -8.35
C ARG A 101 22.76 2.38 -8.37
N PRO A 102 21.81 2.95 -7.62
CA PRO A 102 20.41 2.50 -7.66
C PRO A 102 19.78 2.62 -9.06
N LYS A 103 18.96 1.65 -9.43
CA LYS A 103 18.15 1.69 -10.67
C LYS A 103 16.99 2.66 -10.59
N GLY A 104 16.57 3.02 -9.38
CA GLY A 104 15.44 3.90 -9.06
C GLY A 104 15.15 3.86 -7.56
N LEU A 105 14.02 4.42 -7.18
CA LEU A 105 13.60 4.56 -5.78
C LEU A 105 12.28 3.83 -5.52
N VAL A 106 12.23 3.04 -4.46
CA VAL A 106 11.01 2.53 -3.86
C VAL A 106 10.73 3.35 -2.59
N VAL A 107 9.48 3.74 -2.37
CA VAL A 107 9.06 4.30 -1.07
C VAL A 107 8.05 3.35 -0.45
N PHE A 108 8.34 2.88 0.76
CA PHE A 108 7.41 2.06 1.57
C PHE A 108 6.86 2.90 2.73
N VAL A 109 5.53 3.07 2.77
CA VAL A 109 4.84 3.80 3.84
C VAL A 109 4.15 2.81 4.78
N HIS A 110 4.47 2.92 6.08
CA HIS A 110 3.98 1.99 7.09
C HIS A 110 2.49 2.16 7.44
N GLY A 111 1.90 1.11 8.01
CA GLY A 111 0.55 1.08 8.56
C GLY A 111 0.46 1.58 10.00
N GLY A 112 -0.60 1.17 10.69
CA GLY A 112 -0.87 1.54 12.10
C GLY A 112 -2.01 2.55 12.26
N PHE A 113 -2.99 2.54 11.35
CA PHE A 113 -4.18 3.40 11.39
C PHE A 113 -3.87 4.89 11.62
N TRP A 114 -2.77 5.39 11.05
CA TRP A 114 -2.26 6.78 11.21
C TRP A 114 -2.00 7.20 12.67
N LYS A 115 -2.12 6.32 13.65
CA LYS A 115 -2.05 6.61 15.10
C LYS A 115 -1.03 5.79 15.88
N ALA A 116 -0.32 4.86 15.22
CA ALA A 116 0.60 3.96 15.89
C ALA A 116 1.79 3.57 15.00
N LEU A 117 2.86 3.06 15.65
CA LEU A 117 4.05 2.51 15.03
C LEU A 117 4.90 3.57 14.30
N ASP A 118 5.97 3.15 13.65
CA ASP A 118 6.87 3.98 12.84
C ASP A 118 7.69 3.14 11.85
N LYS A 119 8.51 3.80 11.03
CA LYS A 119 9.36 3.17 10.01
C LYS A 119 10.24 2.04 10.51
N SER A 120 10.68 2.08 11.78
CA SER A 120 11.69 1.16 12.31
C SER A 120 11.19 -0.27 12.50
N PHE A 121 9.87 -0.48 12.52
CA PHE A 121 9.29 -1.80 12.66
C PHE A 121 9.48 -2.69 11.42
N TRP A 122 9.68 -2.12 10.24
CA TRP A 122 9.63 -2.85 8.98
C TRP A 122 10.84 -2.68 8.07
N SER A 123 11.98 -2.21 8.58
CA SER A 123 13.18 -1.96 7.76
C SER A 123 13.60 -3.18 6.93
N HIS A 124 13.40 -4.40 7.44
CA HIS A 124 13.71 -5.65 6.74
C HIS A 124 12.88 -5.87 5.46
N LEU A 125 11.72 -5.23 5.33
CA LEU A 125 10.92 -5.29 4.11
C LEU A 125 11.55 -4.53 2.92
N ALA A 126 12.55 -3.70 3.17
CA ALA A 126 13.33 -3.08 2.10
C ALA A 126 14.19 -4.10 1.33
N ARG A 127 14.45 -5.29 1.91
CA ARG A 127 15.44 -6.24 1.40
C ARG A 127 15.17 -6.66 -0.02
N GLY A 128 13.97 -7.10 -0.38
CA GLY A 128 13.67 -7.59 -1.72
C GLY A 128 13.91 -6.54 -2.81
N SER A 129 13.53 -5.28 -2.55
CA SER A 129 13.79 -4.18 -3.49
C SER A 129 15.27 -3.80 -3.54
N VAL A 130 15.98 -3.79 -2.41
CA VAL A 130 17.42 -3.49 -2.35
C VAL A 130 18.22 -4.56 -3.08
N GLU A 131 17.93 -5.84 -2.89
CA GLU A 131 18.54 -6.96 -3.62
C GLU A 131 18.24 -6.91 -5.12
N SER A 132 17.08 -6.36 -5.49
CA SER A 132 16.72 -6.11 -6.91
C SER A 132 17.42 -4.89 -7.51
N GLY A 133 18.23 -4.15 -6.74
CA GLY A 133 19.04 -3.02 -7.20
C GLY A 133 18.35 -1.66 -7.08
N TYR A 134 17.32 -1.51 -6.25
CA TYR A 134 16.63 -0.24 -6.00
C TYR A 134 16.98 0.31 -4.61
N ALA A 135 17.04 1.63 -4.48
CA ALA A 135 17.07 2.26 -3.18
C ALA A 135 15.65 2.23 -2.57
N VAL A 136 15.56 2.14 -1.25
CA VAL A 136 14.27 2.11 -0.54
C VAL A 136 14.24 3.19 0.53
N ALA A 137 13.28 4.11 0.44
CA ALA A 137 13.00 5.09 1.48
C ALA A 137 11.79 4.66 2.31
N MET A 138 11.93 4.73 3.63
CA MET A 138 10.88 4.34 4.58
C MET A 138 10.61 5.50 5.54
N PRO A 139 9.59 6.34 5.29
CA PRO A 139 9.26 7.46 6.16
C PRO A 139 8.43 7.03 7.38
N SER A 140 8.67 7.67 8.52
CA SER A 140 7.67 7.89 9.56
C SER A 140 6.88 9.15 9.23
N TYR A 141 5.78 9.35 9.91
CA TYR A 141 4.93 10.56 9.82
C TYR A 141 4.35 10.87 11.20
N THR A 142 3.86 12.10 11.38
CA THR A 142 3.17 12.51 12.62
C THR A 142 1.88 11.72 12.79
N LEU A 143 1.61 11.25 13.97
CA LEU A 143 0.46 10.40 14.25
C LEU A 143 -0.77 11.22 14.67
N CYS A 144 -1.96 10.68 14.43
CA CYS A 144 -3.18 11.16 15.09
C CYS A 144 -3.10 10.91 16.60
N PRO A 145 -3.67 11.79 17.44
CA PRO A 145 -4.39 13.02 17.10
C PRO A 145 -3.51 14.26 16.90
N GLU A 146 -2.17 14.16 17.01
CA GLU A 146 -1.24 15.29 16.85
C GLU A 146 -1.31 15.91 15.44
N ALA A 147 -1.60 15.09 14.42
CA ALA A 147 -1.86 15.54 13.08
C ALA A 147 -3.17 14.96 12.54
N ARG A 148 -3.85 15.68 11.66
CA ARG A 148 -4.98 15.19 10.88
C ARG A 148 -4.47 14.35 9.70
N ILE A 149 -5.30 13.45 9.15
CA ILE A 149 -4.90 12.60 8.01
C ILE A 149 -4.48 13.47 6.81
N ALA A 150 -5.17 14.57 6.56
CA ALA A 150 -4.80 15.52 5.51
C ALA A 150 -3.41 16.15 5.72
N GLU A 151 -2.95 16.33 6.96
CA GLU A 151 -1.60 16.80 7.27
C GLU A 151 -0.59 15.69 7.03
N ILE A 152 -0.90 14.46 7.47
CA ILE A 152 -0.08 13.26 7.23
C ILE A 152 0.10 13.02 5.73
N THR A 153 -0.94 13.19 4.93
CA THR A 153 -0.87 13.12 3.45
C THR A 153 0.17 14.10 2.90
N ARG A 154 0.19 15.36 3.40
CA ARG A 154 1.20 16.35 2.98
C ARG A 154 2.61 16.00 3.46
N GLU A 155 2.74 15.48 4.68
CA GLU A 155 4.02 15.02 5.22
C GLU A 155 4.61 13.89 4.36
N ILE A 156 3.81 12.90 3.97
CA ILE A 156 4.27 11.81 3.08
C ILE A 156 4.64 12.35 1.69
N GLY A 157 3.89 13.32 1.16
CA GLY A 157 4.29 14.02 -0.07
C GLY A 157 5.67 14.67 0.04
N ALA A 158 5.94 15.37 1.15
CA ALA A 158 7.24 15.98 1.40
C ALA A 158 8.36 14.92 1.57
N ALA A 159 8.09 13.82 2.26
CA ALA A 159 9.04 12.72 2.43
C ALA A 159 9.43 12.10 1.08
N ILE A 160 8.44 11.82 0.22
CA ILE A 160 8.66 11.28 -1.11
C ILE A 160 9.46 12.27 -1.97
N ALA A 161 9.10 13.54 -1.98
CA ALA A 161 9.82 14.57 -2.73
C ALA A 161 11.27 14.69 -2.27
N ARG A 162 11.52 14.66 -0.96
CA ARG A 162 12.87 14.70 -0.38
C ARG A 162 13.70 13.48 -0.77
N ALA A 163 13.13 12.28 -0.69
CA ALA A 163 13.80 11.05 -1.09
C ALA A 163 14.06 10.99 -2.60
N ALA A 164 13.11 11.45 -3.41
CA ALA A 164 13.23 11.52 -4.87
C ALA A 164 14.32 12.49 -5.33
N ALA A 165 14.61 13.54 -4.55
CA ALA A 165 15.73 14.46 -4.80
C ALA A 165 17.10 13.81 -4.52
N MET A 166 17.15 12.70 -3.76
CA MET A 166 18.40 12.00 -3.42
C MET A 166 18.69 10.81 -4.35
N VAL A 167 17.66 10.27 -5.01
CA VAL A 167 17.80 9.08 -5.85
C VAL A 167 17.12 9.35 -7.20
N GLU A 168 17.87 9.20 -8.27
CA GLU A 168 17.39 9.36 -9.65
C GLU A 168 16.63 8.12 -10.16
N GLY A 169 15.98 8.24 -11.32
CA GLY A 169 15.32 7.14 -12.03
C GLY A 169 13.83 7.00 -11.69
N PRO A 170 13.20 5.87 -12.04
CA PRO A 170 11.79 5.61 -11.79
C PRO A 170 11.49 5.54 -10.29
N LEU A 171 10.26 5.92 -9.94
CA LEU A 171 9.74 5.90 -8.59
C LEU A 171 8.63 4.85 -8.48
N PHE A 172 8.73 3.99 -7.47
CA PHE A 172 7.74 2.99 -7.12
C PHE A 172 7.21 3.29 -5.72
N LEU A 173 5.89 3.30 -5.56
CA LEU A 173 5.27 3.57 -4.27
C LEU A 173 4.62 2.29 -3.75
N THR A 174 4.85 1.98 -2.48
CA THR A 174 4.09 0.93 -1.81
C THR A 174 3.84 1.33 -0.37
N GLY A 175 2.79 0.79 0.21
CA GLY A 175 2.43 1.04 1.59
C GLY A 175 1.40 0.04 2.07
N HIS A 176 1.41 -0.18 3.37
CA HIS A 176 0.56 -1.16 4.02
C HIS A 176 -0.54 -0.48 4.84
N SER A 177 -1.78 -0.94 4.73
CA SER A 177 -2.90 -0.47 5.55
C SER A 177 -3.10 1.05 5.42
N ALA A 178 -2.93 1.84 6.49
CA ALA A 178 -2.87 3.30 6.44
C ALA A 178 -1.82 3.82 5.43
N GLY A 179 -0.68 3.12 5.28
CA GLY A 179 0.32 3.44 4.26
C GLY A 179 -0.17 3.18 2.84
N GLY A 180 -1.00 2.13 2.64
CA GLY A 180 -1.66 1.86 1.37
C GLY A 180 -2.61 2.98 0.94
N HIS A 181 -3.35 3.55 1.90
CA HIS A 181 -4.11 4.77 1.71
C HIS A 181 -3.20 5.93 1.27
N LEU A 182 -2.14 6.20 2.04
CA LEU A 182 -1.27 7.35 1.79
C LEU A 182 -0.60 7.29 0.41
N VAL A 183 -0.12 6.11 -0.03
CA VAL A 183 0.48 5.99 -1.37
C VAL A 183 -0.53 6.14 -2.51
N THR A 184 -1.79 5.75 -2.31
CA THR A 184 -2.84 5.98 -3.32
C THR A 184 -3.29 7.45 -3.36
N ARG A 185 -3.20 8.18 -2.24
CA ARG A 185 -3.36 9.63 -2.23
C ARG A 185 -2.26 10.33 -3.07
N MET A 186 -1.06 9.78 -3.12
CA MET A 186 0.05 10.34 -3.94
C MET A 186 -0.20 10.25 -5.44
N ILE A 187 -1.04 9.33 -5.89
CA ILE A 187 -1.40 9.17 -7.32
C ILE A 187 -2.84 9.59 -7.63
N SER A 188 -3.50 10.28 -6.70
CA SER A 188 -4.79 10.94 -6.93
C SER A 188 -4.59 12.28 -7.65
N ALA A 189 -5.61 12.80 -8.31
CA ALA A 189 -5.58 14.09 -9.00
C ALA A 189 -5.23 15.28 -8.09
N THR A 190 -5.56 15.15 -6.79
CA THR A 190 -5.24 16.15 -5.74
C THR A 190 -3.99 15.79 -4.94
N SER A 191 -3.04 15.07 -5.56
CA SER A 191 -1.76 14.71 -4.94
C SER A 191 -0.99 15.93 -4.48
N PRO A 192 -0.35 15.91 -3.27
CA PRO A 192 0.52 16.98 -2.83
C PRO A 192 1.93 16.92 -3.45
N LEU A 193 2.23 15.92 -4.29
CA LEU A 193 3.54 15.78 -4.91
C LEU A 193 3.78 16.82 -6.01
N PRO A 194 5.02 17.35 -6.13
CA PRO A 194 5.44 18.13 -7.28
C PRO A 194 5.28 17.36 -8.60
N ASP A 195 5.03 18.06 -9.70
CA ASP A 195 4.75 17.46 -11.01
C ASP A 195 5.93 16.63 -11.54
N ASP A 196 7.15 17.07 -11.34
CA ASP A 196 8.38 16.38 -11.73
C ASP A 196 8.57 15.07 -10.96
N VAL A 197 8.18 15.02 -9.69
CA VAL A 197 8.18 13.80 -8.88
C VAL A 197 7.07 12.85 -9.34
N ARG A 198 5.85 13.38 -9.58
CA ARG A 198 4.72 12.59 -10.08
C ARG A 198 5.03 11.92 -11.43
N ALA A 199 5.70 12.64 -12.31
CA ALA A 199 6.09 12.13 -13.64
C ALA A 199 7.04 10.91 -13.58
N ARG A 200 7.73 10.70 -12.46
CA ARG A 200 8.63 9.57 -12.25
C ARG A 200 7.93 8.32 -11.71
N ILE A 201 6.67 8.43 -11.25
CA ILE A 201 5.95 7.29 -10.65
C ILE A 201 5.62 6.29 -11.74
N SER A 202 6.23 5.11 -11.66
CA SER A 202 6.04 4.02 -12.61
C SER A 202 4.94 3.06 -12.17
N HIS A 203 4.85 2.76 -10.87
CA HIS A 203 3.84 1.87 -10.33
C HIS A 203 3.58 2.17 -8.85
N THR A 204 2.35 1.95 -8.42
CA THR A 204 1.96 1.99 -7.00
C THR A 204 1.31 0.68 -6.60
N VAL A 205 1.78 0.08 -5.50
CA VAL A 205 1.17 -1.11 -4.90
C VAL A 205 0.61 -0.74 -3.53
N SER A 206 -0.70 -0.72 -3.43
CA SER A 206 -1.40 -0.53 -2.15
C SER A 206 -1.69 -1.88 -1.52
N ILE A 207 -1.06 -2.16 -0.39
CA ILE A 207 -1.22 -3.43 0.32
C ILE A 207 -2.24 -3.22 1.44
N SER A 208 -3.39 -3.88 1.34
CA SER A 208 -4.50 -3.80 2.32
C SER A 208 -4.91 -2.35 2.65
N GLY A 209 -4.89 -1.49 1.63
CA GLY A 209 -5.12 -0.06 1.81
C GLY A 209 -6.57 0.29 2.15
N LEU A 210 -6.72 1.42 2.83
CA LEU A 210 -8.02 1.99 3.19
C LEU A 210 -8.35 3.12 2.21
N HIS A 211 -9.28 2.88 1.29
CA HIS A 211 -9.52 3.78 0.15
C HIS A 211 -10.80 4.61 0.27
N ASP A 212 -11.70 4.24 1.18
CA ASP A 212 -12.88 5.00 1.58
C ASP A 212 -12.85 5.18 3.10
N LEU A 213 -12.61 6.40 3.55
CA LEU A 213 -12.47 6.71 4.98
C LEU A 213 -13.81 7.00 5.68
N ARG A 214 -14.91 7.16 4.92
CA ARG A 214 -16.22 7.49 5.48
C ARG A 214 -16.72 6.48 6.51
N PRO A 215 -16.52 5.16 6.35
CA PRO A 215 -16.92 4.19 7.37
C PRO A 215 -16.16 4.33 8.68
N LEU A 216 -14.90 4.81 8.66
CA LEU A 216 -14.08 5.00 9.86
C LEU A 216 -14.68 6.04 10.84
N ILE A 217 -15.49 6.98 10.36
CA ILE A 217 -16.20 7.95 11.19
C ILE A 217 -17.06 7.24 12.25
N LYS A 218 -17.55 6.02 11.92
CA LYS A 218 -18.42 5.22 12.79
C LYS A 218 -17.66 4.24 13.70
N ALA A 219 -16.35 4.08 13.48
CA ALA A 219 -15.52 3.17 14.26
C ALA A 219 -15.05 3.84 15.57
N ALA A 220 -14.89 3.07 16.64
CA ALA A 220 -14.43 3.58 17.93
C ALA A 220 -13.08 4.30 17.84
N MET A 221 -12.18 3.84 16.93
CA MET A 221 -10.88 4.48 16.71
C MET A 221 -10.98 5.93 16.23
N ASN A 222 -12.14 6.38 15.75
CA ASN A 222 -12.32 7.76 15.33
C ASN A 222 -12.22 8.77 16.48
N ALA A 223 -12.36 8.31 17.74
CA ALA A 223 -12.08 9.13 18.91
C ALA A 223 -10.62 9.66 18.96
N GLU A 224 -9.68 8.97 18.27
CA GLU A 224 -8.27 9.39 18.13
C GLU A 224 -7.98 9.98 16.74
N LEU A 225 -8.64 9.47 15.70
CA LEU A 225 -8.40 9.93 14.31
C LEU A 225 -9.04 11.29 14.04
N HIS A 226 -10.14 11.61 14.71
CA HIS A 226 -10.92 12.84 14.54
C HIS A 226 -11.37 13.11 13.09
N ILE A 227 -11.61 12.05 12.30
CA ILE A 227 -12.10 12.17 10.93
C ILE A 227 -13.54 12.71 10.97
N ASP A 228 -13.77 13.78 10.23
CA ASP A 228 -15.10 14.29 9.93
C ASP A 228 -15.52 14.00 8.47
N GLU A 229 -16.77 14.27 8.12
CA GLU A 229 -17.31 14.04 6.78
C GLU A 229 -16.52 14.79 5.68
N ALA A 230 -16.05 15.99 5.97
CA ALA A 230 -15.31 16.81 5.01
C ALA A 230 -13.93 16.19 4.72
N GLU A 231 -13.19 15.83 5.77
CA GLU A 231 -11.87 15.18 5.62
C GLU A 231 -12.01 13.78 4.99
N ALA A 232 -12.99 12.98 5.43
CA ALA A 232 -13.22 11.68 4.84
C ALA A 232 -13.45 11.75 3.32
N ARG A 233 -14.14 12.80 2.83
CA ARG A 233 -14.39 12.99 1.40
C ARG A 233 -13.14 13.37 0.62
N VAL A 234 -12.32 14.28 1.14
CA VAL A 234 -11.14 14.78 0.42
C VAL A 234 -9.92 13.86 0.56
N GLU A 235 -9.90 13.02 1.59
CA GLU A 235 -8.81 12.06 1.83
C GLU A 235 -9.14 10.63 1.39
N SER A 236 -10.32 10.34 0.86
CA SER A 236 -10.66 9.00 0.33
C SER A 236 -10.26 8.86 -1.13
N PRO A 237 -9.23 8.07 -1.49
CA PRO A 237 -8.85 7.83 -2.89
C PRO A 237 -10.01 7.35 -3.75
N ALA A 238 -10.91 6.52 -3.20
CA ALA A 238 -12.11 6.04 -3.89
C ALA A 238 -13.10 7.14 -4.30
N LEU A 239 -13.00 8.33 -3.72
CA LEU A 239 -13.84 9.49 -4.06
C LEU A 239 -13.11 10.52 -4.95
N LEU A 240 -11.87 10.24 -5.30
CA LEU A 240 -11.01 11.12 -6.10
C LEU A 240 -10.72 10.48 -7.46
N ALA A 241 -10.50 11.32 -8.46
CA ALA A 241 -9.96 10.82 -9.72
C ALA A 241 -8.48 10.41 -9.55
N PRO A 242 -8.02 9.38 -10.24
CA PRO A 242 -6.59 9.08 -10.33
C PRO A 242 -5.87 10.18 -11.13
N MET A 243 -4.55 10.32 -10.93
CA MET A 243 -3.72 11.11 -11.83
C MET A 243 -3.71 10.49 -13.24
N GLN A 244 -3.37 11.28 -14.24
CA GLN A 244 -3.23 10.77 -15.62
C GLN A 244 -2.17 9.64 -15.67
N ASN A 245 -2.49 8.56 -16.36
CA ASN A 245 -1.66 7.37 -16.51
C ASN A 245 -1.35 6.64 -15.18
N ALA A 246 -2.16 6.84 -14.15
CA ALA A 246 -1.99 6.10 -12.89
C ALA A 246 -2.00 4.60 -13.15
N ARG A 247 -1.04 3.91 -12.53
CA ARG A 247 -0.97 2.45 -12.49
C ARG A 247 -0.95 2.01 -11.03
N VAL A 248 -1.92 1.21 -10.64
CA VAL A 248 -2.08 0.74 -9.26
C VAL A 248 -2.41 -0.74 -9.20
N THR A 249 -1.70 -1.45 -8.35
CA THR A 249 -2.10 -2.79 -7.90
C THR A 249 -2.64 -2.67 -6.47
N CYS A 250 -3.88 -3.11 -6.29
CA CYS A 250 -4.50 -3.29 -4.99
C CYS A 250 -4.25 -4.73 -4.54
N TRP A 251 -3.41 -4.91 -3.52
CA TRP A 251 -2.99 -6.20 -2.99
C TRP A 251 -3.57 -6.41 -1.60
N VAL A 252 -4.15 -7.57 -1.31
CA VAL A 252 -4.74 -7.90 0.00
C VAL A 252 -4.58 -9.39 0.28
N GLY A 253 -4.51 -9.78 1.53
CA GLY A 253 -4.57 -11.19 1.93
C GLY A 253 -5.99 -11.73 1.89
N SER A 254 -6.18 -12.95 1.36
CA SER A 254 -7.52 -13.57 1.29
C SER A 254 -8.10 -13.96 2.66
N ALA A 255 -7.26 -14.04 3.70
CA ALA A 255 -7.66 -14.29 5.08
C ALA A 255 -7.81 -13.01 5.93
N GLU A 256 -7.85 -11.85 5.29
CA GLU A 256 -8.12 -10.59 5.98
C GLU A 256 -9.60 -10.41 6.33
N ARG A 257 -9.88 -9.42 7.17
CA ARG A 257 -11.26 -8.99 7.42
C ARG A 257 -11.95 -8.61 6.10
N PRO A 258 -13.21 -8.97 5.90
CA PRO A 258 -13.94 -8.70 4.64
C PRO A 258 -13.93 -7.22 4.24
N GLU A 259 -13.83 -6.30 5.21
CA GLU A 259 -13.76 -4.87 4.92
C GLU A 259 -12.47 -4.49 4.18
N PHE A 260 -11.32 -5.09 4.51
CA PHE A 260 -10.06 -4.82 3.79
C PHE A 260 -10.11 -5.38 2.36
N VAL A 261 -10.67 -6.58 2.17
CA VAL A 261 -10.91 -7.16 0.84
C VAL A 261 -11.82 -6.25 0.01
N ARG A 262 -12.93 -5.76 0.62
CA ARG A 262 -13.84 -4.81 -0.02
C ARG A 262 -13.17 -3.50 -0.42
N GLN A 263 -12.36 -2.91 0.48
CA GLN A 263 -11.65 -1.65 0.24
C GLN A 263 -10.65 -1.81 -0.92
N ASN A 264 -9.98 -2.94 -0.99
CA ASN A 264 -9.02 -3.28 -2.04
C ASN A 264 -9.71 -3.33 -3.42
N ALA A 265 -10.81 -4.09 -3.53
CA ALA A 265 -11.58 -4.20 -4.76
C ALA A 265 -12.26 -2.87 -5.16
N LEU A 266 -12.72 -2.09 -4.16
CA LEU A 266 -13.43 -0.82 -4.37
C LEU A 266 -12.60 0.18 -5.18
N LEU A 267 -11.35 0.44 -4.78
CA LEU A 267 -10.50 1.41 -5.46
C LEU A 267 -10.25 1.00 -6.89
N ALA A 268 -9.85 -0.25 -7.10
CA ALA A 268 -9.55 -0.76 -8.43
C ALA A 268 -10.78 -0.67 -9.35
N ASN A 269 -11.95 -1.05 -8.85
CA ASN A 269 -13.21 -0.99 -9.63
C ASN A 269 -13.54 0.45 -10.05
N ILE A 270 -13.45 1.42 -9.13
CA ILE A 270 -13.75 2.83 -9.44
C ILE A 270 -12.72 3.38 -10.41
N TRP A 271 -11.43 3.20 -10.15
CA TRP A 271 -10.37 3.80 -10.94
C TRP A 271 -10.21 3.19 -12.34
N THR A 272 -10.58 1.91 -12.53
CA THR A 272 -10.71 1.30 -13.87
C THR A 272 -11.67 2.13 -14.74
N GLY A 273 -12.84 2.47 -14.20
CA GLY A 273 -13.83 3.31 -14.88
C GLY A 273 -13.38 4.74 -15.16
N LEU A 274 -12.34 5.21 -14.46
CA LEU A 274 -11.73 6.53 -14.64
C LEU A 274 -10.43 6.50 -15.46
N GLY A 275 -10.10 5.37 -16.08
CA GLY A 275 -8.99 5.22 -17.03
C GLY A 275 -7.63 4.90 -16.41
N ALA A 276 -7.53 4.59 -15.12
CA ALA A 276 -6.30 4.09 -14.54
C ALA A 276 -6.05 2.63 -14.95
N LYS A 277 -4.76 2.25 -14.99
CA LYS A 277 -4.36 0.84 -15.10
C LYS A 277 -4.41 0.20 -13.72
N THR A 278 -5.39 -0.67 -13.48
CA THR A 278 -5.62 -1.28 -12.18
C THR A 278 -5.42 -2.79 -12.21
N CYS A 279 -4.98 -3.35 -11.09
CA CYS A 279 -4.92 -4.79 -10.85
C CYS A 279 -5.41 -5.06 -9.42
N VAL A 280 -6.10 -6.17 -9.20
CA VAL A 280 -6.50 -6.65 -7.87
C VAL A 280 -5.88 -8.01 -7.65
N ILE A 281 -5.20 -8.17 -6.51
CA ILE A 281 -4.61 -9.44 -6.12
C ILE A 281 -5.05 -9.75 -4.69
N GLU A 282 -5.64 -10.93 -4.52
CA GLU A 282 -5.93 -11.53 -3.22
C GLU A 282 -4.93 -12.66 -2.99
N GLU A 283 -3.96 -12.44 -2.10
CA GLU A 283 -2.93 -13.44 -1.82
C GLU A 283 -3.49 -14.56 -0.94
N PRO A 284 -3.45 -15.83 -1.40
CA PRO A 284 -4.09 -16.93 -0.69
C PRO A 284 -3.51 -17.15 0.71
N GLY A 285 -4.42 -17.23 1.70
CA GLY A 285 -4.10 -17.60 3.08
C GLY A 285 -3.37 -16.53 3.89
N ARG A 286 -3.01 -15.38 3.31
CA ARG A 286 -2.38 -14.28 4.05
C ARG A 286 -3.42 -13.46 4.80
N HIS A 287 -3.04 -13.04 6.01
CA HIS A 287 -3.80 -12.11 6.82
C HIS A 287 -3.14 -10.73 6.84
N HIS A 288 -3.76 -9.76 7.49
CA HIS A 288 -3.33 -8.35 7.47
C HIS A 288 -1.89 -8.10 7.91
N PHE A 289 -1.28 -8.95 8.75
CA PHE A 289 0.05 -8.69 9.28
C PHE A 289 1.16 -9.40 8.52
N ASP A 290 0.88 -10.51 7.83
CA ASP A 290 1.88 -11.28 7.08
C ASP A 290 1.81 -11.07 5.55
N VAL A 291 0.77 -10.41 5.05
CA VAL A 291 0.62 -10.11 3.61
C VAL A 291 1.76 -9.24 3.06
N ILE A 292 2.46 -8.52 3.93
CA ILE A 292 3.60 -7.66 3.56
C ILE A 292 4.94 -8.40 3.52
N ASP A 293 5.04 -9.62 4.06
CA ASP A 293 6.31 -10.34 4.20
C ASP A 293 7.02 -10.56 2.86
N GLY A 294 6.23 -10.70 1.78
CA GLY A 294 6.74 -10.84 0.43
C GLY A 294 7.64 -9.70 -0.05
N LEU A 295 7.58 -8.52 0.57
CA LEU A 295 8.50 -7.40 0.26
C LEU A 295 9.94 -7.68 0.70
N ALA A 296 10.15 -8.60 1.64
CA ALA A 296 11.49 -8.98 2.10
C ALA A 296 12.21 -9.98 1.17
N ASP A 297 11.55 -10.45 0.11
CA ASP A 297 12.08 -11.44 -0.84
C ASP A 297 12.01 -10.89 -2.27
N SER A 298 13.15 -10.80 -2.96
CA SER A 298 13.25 -10.31 -4.34
C SER A 298 12.51 -11.18 -5.35
N ASP A 299 12.33 -12.47 -5.05
CA ASP A 299 11.67 -13.43 -5.93
C ASP A 299 10.16 -13.56 -5.64
N HIS A 300 9.68 -12.99 -4.55
CA HIS A 300 8.26 -13.03 -4.24
C HIS A 300 7.44 -12.23 -5.26
N GLN A 301 6.22 -12.71 -5.56
CA GLN A 301 5.33 -12.08 -6.54
C GLN A 301 5.02 -10.61 -6.17
N LEU A 302 4.84 -10.29 -4.89
CA LEU A 302 4.58 -8.92 -4.43
C LEU A 302 5.73 -7.97 -4.80
N THR A 303 6.98 -8.33 -4.52
CA THR A 303 8.16 -7.53 -4.88
C THR A 303 8.31 -7.39 -6.39
N ARG A 304 8.14 -8.48 -7.14
CA ARG A 304 8.20 -8.43 -8.62
C ARG A 304 7.09 -7.58 -9.21
N THR A 305 5.87 -7.66 -8.65
CA THR A 305 4.76 -6.80 -9.08
C THR A 305 5.06 -5.33 -8.81
N LEU A 306 5.57 -5.00 -7.61
CA LEU A 306 5.95 -3.63 -7.27
C LEU A 306 6.96 -3.05 -8.26
N LEU A 307 7.99 -3.81 -8.62
CA LEU A 307 9.11 -3.37 -9.46
C LEU A 307 8.85 -3.53 -10.97
N SER A 308 7.67 -4.02 -11.36
CA SER A 308 7.30 -4.11 -12.79
C SER A 308 6.99 -2.71 -13.34
N PRO A 309 7.63 -2.29 -14.45
CA PRO A 309 7.43 -0.98 -15.07
C PRO A 309 6.08 -0.84 -15.76
#